data_fa31281e3017100b9657e2e13f849712
#
_entry.id   fa31281e3017100b9657e2e13f849712
#
_cell.length_a   1.000
_cell.length_b   1.000
_cell.length_c   1.000
_cell.angle_alpha   90.00
_cell.angle_beta   90.00
_cell.angle_gamma   90.00
#
_symmetry.space_group_name_H-M   'P 1'
#
loop_
_entity.id
_entity.type
_entity.pdbx_description
1 polymer ?
#
loop_
_entity_poly.entity_id
_entity_poly.type
_entity_poly.pdbx_seq_one_letter_code
_entity_poly.pdbx_strand_id
1 'polypeptide(L)'
;MQFSSFIGMKLKSCNFIDCNLEEADFTECNLAEANFDRAVLNRTVFFHTNLEQADFSTAIGYEIDPRHNSLRKARFSLAGVIGLLRPFGIVVD
;
A
#
# COMPACT_ATOMS: atom_id res chain seq x y z
N MET A 1 -1.48 -3.24 14.29
CA MET A 1 -1.18 -4.68 14.17
C MET A 1 0.12 -4.84 13.43
N GLN A 2 1.08 -5.57 14.01
CA GLN A 2 2.41 -5.72 13.43
C GLN A 2 2.64 -7.19 13.05
N PHE A 3 3.48 -7.40 12.03
CA PHE A 3 3.86 -8.75 11.57
C PHE A 3 2.69 -9.61 11.16
N SER A 4 1.57 -9.00 10.77
CA SER A 4 0.42 -9.74 10.30
C SER A 4 0.70 -10.26 8.89
N SER A 5 0.33 -11.50 8.61
CA SER A 5 0.47 -12.07 7.27
C SER A 5 -0.89 -12.21 6.63
N PHE A 6 -1.05 -11.55 5.48
CA PHE A 6 -2.27 -11.64 4.67
C PHE A 6 -1.97 -12.23 3.29
N ILE A 7 -0.85 -12.94 3.17
CA ILE A 7 -0.37 -13.43 1.87
C ILE A 7 -1.47 -14.21 1.14
N GLY A 8 -1.70 -13.82 -0.11
CA GLY A 8 -2.65 -14.50 -0.99
C GLY A 8 -4.12 -14.29 -0.67
N MET A 9 -4.45 -13.38 0.25
CA MET A 9 -5.84 -13.17 0.65
C MET A 9 -6.62 -12.32 -0.35
N LYS A 10 -7.91 -12.56 -0.42
CA LYS A 10 -8.83 -11.78 -1.26
C LYS A 10 -9.50 -10.74 -0.37
N LEU A 11 -9.02 -9.50 -0.47
CA LEU A 11 -9.43 -8.41 0.41
C LEU A 11 -9.98 -7.22 -0.36
N LYS A 12 -10.60 -7.48 -1.51
CA LYS A 12 -11.18 -6.43 -2.35
C LYS A 12 -12.17 -5.59 -1.53
N SER A 13 -12.04 -4.28 -1.64
CA SER A 13 -12.91 -3.29 -0.98
C SER A 13 -12.85 -3.34 0.55
N CYS A 14 -11.85 -4.00 1.12
CA CYS A 14 -11.70 -4.02 2.57
C CYS A 14 -11.43 -2.63 3.13
N ASN A 15 -11.90 -2.41 4.35
CA ASN A 15 -11.75 -1.14 5.03
C ASN A 15 -10.63 -1.24 6.07
N PHE A 16 -9.54 -0.51 5.83
CA PHE A 16 -8.41 -0.43 6.74
C PHE A 16 -8.25 0.97 7.33
N ILE A 17 -9.34 1.73 7.40
CA ILE A 17 -9.32 3.09 7.94
C ILE A 17 -8.74 3.08 9.35
N ASP A 18 -7.79 3.98 9.60
CA ASP A 18 -7.13 4.15 10.91
C ASP A 18 -6.40 2.91 11.43
N CYS A 19 -6.17 1.91 10.59
CA CYS A 19 -5.48 0.69 11.02
C CYS A 19 -3.98 0.90 11.09
N ASN A 20 -3.35 0.30 12.09
CA ASN A 20 -1.90 0.20 12.14
C ASN A 20 -1.51 -1.13 11.50
N LEU A 21 -0.96 -1.05 10.29
CA LEU A 21 -0.56 -2.23 9.51
C LEU A 21 0.96 -2.30 9.35
N GLU A 22 1.68 -1.68 10.26
CA GLU A 22 3.13 -1.68 10.24
C GLU A 22 3.66 -3.11 10.16
N GLU A 23 4.56 -3.34 9.20
CA GLU A 23 5.18 -4.64 8.95
C GLU A 23 4.23 -5.77 8.53
N ALA A 24 2.99 -5.45 8.18
CA ALA A 24 2.07 -6.43 7.62
C ALA A 24 2.54 -6.86 6.22
N ASP A 25 2.25 -8.10 5.83
CA ASP A 25 2.63 -8.63 4.53
C ASP A 25 1.38 -8.91 3.70
N PHE A 26 1.23 -8.16 2.61
CA PHE A 26 0.11 -8.31 1.67
C PHE A 26 0.57 -8.91 0.33
N THR A 27 1.63 -9.68 0.32
CA THR A 27 2.12 -10.32 -0.91
C THR A 27 1.02 -11.13 -1.59
N GLU A 28 0.85 -10.91 -2.89
CA GLU A 28 -0.10 -11.62 -3.75
C GLU A 28 -1.55 -11.47 -3.33
N CYS A 29 -1.88 -10.42 -2.59
CA CYS A 29 -3.25 -10.13 -2.18
C CYS A 29 -4.03 -9.42 -3.27
N ASN A 30 -5.35 -9.59 -3.25
CA ASN A 30 -6.24 -8.73 -4.01
C ASN A 30 -6.78 -7.67 -3.07
N LEU A 31 -6.25 -6.45 -3.19
CA LEU A 31 -6.66 -5.29 -2.40
C LEU A 31 -7.31 -4.20 -3.28
N ALA A 32 -7.85 -4.60 -4.42
CA ALA A 32 -8.52 -3.65 -5.30
C ALA A 32 -9.61 -2.91 -4.52
N GLU A 33 -9.67 -1.59 -4.70
CA GLU A 33 -10.67 -0.72 -4.06
C GLU A 33 -10.59 -0.69 -2.52
N ALA A 34 -9.53 -1.22 -1.93
CA ALA A 34 -9.36 -1.16 -0.47
C ALA A 34 -9.16 0.28 -0.01
N ASN A 35 -9.64 0.58 1.19
CA ASN A 35 -9.54 1.93 1.75
C ASN A 35 -8.49 1.95 2.86
N PHE A 36 -7.39 2.67 2.63
CA PHE A 36 -6.29 2.82 3.58
C PHE A 36 -6.25 4.22 4.19
N ASP A 37 -7.40 4.86 4.34
CA ASP A 37 -7.50 6.22 4.88
C ASP A 37 -6.88 6.27 6.28
N ARG A 38 -5.87 7.12 6.47
CA ARG A 38 -5.14 7.30 7.71
C ARG A 38 -4.49 6.01 8.25
N ALA A 39 -4.30 5.00 7.41
CA ALA A 39 -3.61 3.77 7.84
C ALA A 39 -2.11 4.03 7.96
N VAL A 40 -1.48 3.38 8.93
CA VAL A 40 -0.04 3.42 9.13
C VAL A 40 0.58 2.22 8.42
N LEU A 41 1.40 2.49 7.40
CA LEU A 41 1.90 1.46 6.50
C LEU A 41 3.44 1.40 6.46
N ASN A 42 4.09 1.77 7.55
CA ASN A 42 5.54 1.70 7.63
C ASN A 42 6.01 0.24 7.50
N ARG A 43 6.92 -0.01 6.59
CA ARG A 43 7.49 -1.35 6.34
C ARG A 43 6.44 -2.40 5.97
N THR A 44 5.25 -1.98 5.55
CA THR A 44 4.22 -2.87 5.04
C THR A 44 4.67 -3.39 3.66
N VAL A 45 4.54 -4.69 3.43
CA VAL A 45 4.98 -5.32 2.19
C VAL A 45 3.82 -5.43 1.21
N PHE A 46 4.01 -4.85 0.02
CA PHE A 46 3.11 -5.00 -1.12
C PHE A 46 3.94 -5.54 -2.28
N PHE A 47 3.77 -6.79 -2.63
CA PHE A 47 4.51 -7.43 -3.70
C PHE A 47 3.58 -8.32 -4.51
N HIS A 48 3.52 -8.10 -5.82
CA HIS A 48 2.58 -8.78 -6.71
C HIS A 48 1.14 -8.63 -6.22
N THR A 49 0.82 -7.47 -5.71
CA THR A 49 -0.47 -7.18 -5.08
C THR A 49 -1.32 -6.34 -6.02
N ASN A 50 -2.59 -6.64 -6.10
CA ASN A 50 -3.54 -5.84 -6.86
C ASN A 50 -4.04 -4.71 -5.96
N LEU A 51 -3.62 -3.48 -6.28
CA LEU A 51 -4.00 -2.27 -5.55
C LEU A 51 -4.80 -1.32 -6.44
N GLU A 52 -5.41 -1.84 -7.49
CA GLU A 52 -6.17 -0.99 -8.41
C GLU A 52 -7.31 -0.30 -7.67
N GLN A 53 -7.40 1.02 -7.85
CA GLN A 53 -8.43 1.87 -7.24
C GLN A 53 -8.36 1.90 -5.70
N ALA A 54 -7.29 1.42 -5.08
CA ALA A 54 -7.11 1.54 -3.63
C ALA A 54 -6.83 3.00 -3.28
N ASP A 55 -7.26 3.42 -2.10
CA ASP A 55 -7.12 4.79 -1.64
C ASP A 55 -6.02 4.90 -0.58
N PHE A 56 -4.88 5.47 -0.98
CA PHE A 56 -3.75 5.76 -0.08
C PHE A 56 -3.58 7.27 0.14
N SER A 57 -4.58 8.07 -0.19
CA SER A 57 -4.39 9.53 -0.22
C SER A 57 -4.04 10.14 1.13
N THR A 58 -4.43 9.49 2.23
CA THR A 58 -4.11 9.93 3.58
C THR A 58 -3.32 8.91 4.37
N ALA A 59 -2.90 7.80 3.75
CA ALA A 59 -2.09 6.79 4.40
C ALA A 59 -0.67 7.31 4.64
N ILE A 60 0.01 6.73 5.63
CA ILE A 60 1.30 7.20 6.12
C ILE A 60 2.35 6.11 5.96
N GLY A 61 3.51 6.51 5.44
CA GLY A 61 4.72 5.70 5.51
C GLY A 61 4.82 4.56 4.51
N TYR A 62 3.89 4.47 3.56
CA TYR A 62 3.92 3.40 2.56
C TYR A 62 5.11 3.55 1.63
N GLU A 63 5.59 2.40 1.16
CA GLU A 63 6.63 2.32 0.16
C GLU A 63 6.22 1.19 -0.79
N ILE A 64 5.86 1.54 -2.02
CA ILE A 64 5.24 0.60 -2.96
C ILE A 64 6.01 0.67 -4.28
N ASP A 65 6.46 -0.48 -4.76
CA ASP A 65 7.16 -0.56 -6.04
C ASP A 65 6.15 -0.71 -7.18
N PRO A 66 6.01 0.32 -8.04
CA PRO A 66 5.03 0.26 -9.14
C PRO A 66 5.34 -0.83 -10.16
N ARG A 67 6.59 -1.32 -10.21
CA ARG A 67 6.98 -2.36 -11.17
C ARG A 67 6.41 -3.73 -10.79
N HIS A 68 6.10 -3.95 -9.52
CA HIS A 68 5.69 -5.25 -9.00
C HIS A 68 4.28 -5.27 -8.46
N ASN A 69 3.50 -4.22 -8.68
CA ASN A 69 2.14 -4.12 -8.19
C ASN A 69 1.25 -3.47 -9.23
N SER A 70 -0.04 -3.79 -9.20
CA SER A 70 -1.02 -3.15 -10.07
C SER A 70 -1.57 -1.93 -9.36
N LEU A 71 -1.32 -0.73 -9.89
CA LEU A 71 -1.69 0.53 -9.25
C LEU A 71 -2.66 1.37 -10.08
N ARG A 72 -3.33 0.77 -11.05
CA ARG A 72 -4.22 1.52 -11.93
C ARG A 72 -5.30 2.23 -11.12
N LYS A 73 -5.38 3.56 -11.29
CA LYS A 73 -6.35 4.41 -10.62
C LYS A 73 -6.26 4.40 -9.09
N ALA A 74 -5.18 3.90 -8.52
CA ALA A 74 -4.94 4.04 -7.10
C ALA A 74 -4.72 5.51 -6.77
N ARG A 75 -5.13 5.93 -5.58
CA ARG A 75 -5.04 7.33 -5.14
C ARG A 75 -3.90 7.51 -4.16
N PHE A 76 -3.09 8.55 -4.40
CA PHE A 76 -1.96 8.90 -3.56
C PHE A 76 -1.97 10.39 -3.32
N SER A 77 -1.41 10.83 -2.19
CA SER A 77 -1.18 12.26 -1.97
C SER A 77 0.08 12.68 -2.72
N LEU A 78 0.19 13.98 -3.02
CA LEU A 78 1.39 14.51 -3.66
C LEU A 78 2.63 14.26 -2.79
N ALA A 79 2.52 14.48 -1.48
CA ALA A 79 3.63 14.23 -0.57
C ALA A 79 3.97 12.74 -0.46
N GLY A 80 2.94 11.88 -0.46
CA GLY A 80 3.13 10.44 -0.30
C GLY A 80 3.67 9.74 -1.54
N VAL A 81 3.56 10.35 -2.71
CA VAL A 81 4.01 9.71 -3.95
C VAL A 81 5.50 9.40 -3.95
N ILE A 82 6.26 10.04 -3.07
CA ILE A 82 7.69 9.75 -2.88
C ILE A 82 7.89 8.27 -2.54
N GLY A 83 6.94 7.65 -1.81
CA GLY A 83 7.00 6.24 -1.48
C GLY A 83 6.97 5.31 -2.69
N LEU A 84 6.52 5.81 -3.84
CA LEU A 84 6.54 5.06 -5.10
C LEU A 84 7.87 5.17 -5.81
N LEU A 85 8.67 6.16 -5.47
CA LEU A 85 9.97 6.41 -6.09
C LEU A 85 11.13 5.78 -5.33
N ARG A 86 10.98 5.55 -4.04
CA ARG A 86 12.04 4.98 -3.21
C ARG A 86 12.56 3.63 -3.70
N PRO A 87 11.70 2.71 -4.16
CA PRO A 87 12.20 1.43 -4.66
C PRO A 87 13.14 1.55 -5.86
N PHE A 88 13.11 2.68 -6.57
CA PHE A 88 14.00 2.93 -7.70
C PHE A 88 15.33 3.57 -7.29
N GLY A 89 15.53 3.83 -6.00
CA GLY A 89 16.75 4.49 -5.53
C GLY A 89 16.85 5.96 -5.91
N ILE A 90 15.73 6.59 -6.23
CA ILE A 90 15.70 7.99 -6.64
C ILE A 90 15.73 8.88 -5.41
N VAL A 91 16.56 9.91 -5.45
CA VAL A 91 16.63 10.94 -4.41
C VAL A 91 15.78 12.11 -4.82
N VAL A 92 14.87 12.51 -3.93
CA VAL A 92 13.99 13.66 -4.14
C VAL A 92 14.34 14.73 -3.11
N ASP A 93 14.80 15.88 -3.58
CA ASP A 93 15.16 17.00 -2.72
C ASP A 93 14.01 18.01 -2.59
#